data_4f97c791a8f1b1c9993f77ffe37351b0
#
_entry.id   4f97c791a8f1b1c9993f77ffe37351b0
#
_cell.length_a   1.000
_cell.length_b   1.000
_cell.length_c   1.000
_cell.angle_alpha   90.00
_cell.angle_beta   90.00
_cell.angle_gamma   90.00
#
_symmetry.space_group_name_H-M   'P 1'
#
loop_
_entity.id
_entity.type
_entity.pdbx_description
1 polymer ?
#
loop_
_entity_poly.entity_id
_entity_poly.type
_entity_poly.pdbx_seq_one_letter_code
_entity_poly.pdbx_strand_id
1 'polypeptide(L)'
;MKKFVAVAGNIGVGKSTLVSMLAKNLEWQPFFEPETENPYLPDFYRDMKAWAFHSQVFFLTHRLRIHRRLIDHPTAVIQDRSVYEDAEVFARNLYRQKQMSERDYDTYQELYRVLSEFLPPPDLVL
;
A
#
# COMPACT_ATOMS: atom_id res chain seq x y z
N MET A 1 -20.14 13.27 -6.73
CA MET A 1 -18.79 13.39 -6.15
C MET A 1 -18.14 12.03 -6.07
N LYS A 2 -16.92 11.90 -6.55
CA LYS A 2 -16.18 10.64 -6.51
C LYS A 2 -15.73 10.33 -5.09
N LYS A 3 -15.96 9.09 -4.63
CA LYS A 3 -15.51 8.61 -3.32
C LYS A 3 -14.36 7.63 -3.47
N PHE A 4 -13.43 7.69 -2.53
CA PHE A 4 -12.30 6.78 -2.44
C PHE A 4 -12.26 6.20 -1.03
N VAL A 5 -12.46 4.89 -0.93
CA VAL A 5 -12.40 4.16 0.33
C VAL A 5 -11.27 3.15 0.28
N ALA A 6 -10.44 3.13 1.32
CA ALA A 6 -9.38 2.14 1.48
C ALA A 6 -9.75 1.16 2.60
N VAL A 7 -9.49 -0.12 2.37
CA VAL A 7 -9.68 -1.18 3.37
C VAL A 7 -8.31 -1.64 3.83
N ALA A 8 -8.05 -1.49 5.12
CA ALA A 8 -6.79 -1.86 5.75
C ALA A 8 -6.93 -3.18 6.51
N GLY A 9 -5.82 -3.85 6.73
CA GLY A 9 -5.77 -5.08 7.51
C GLY A 9 -4.70 -6.04 7.04
N ASN A 10 -4.40 -7.02 7.88
CA ASN A 10 -3.43 -8.04 7.59
C ASN A 10 -3.97 -9.07 6.59
N ILE A 11 -3.05 -9.81 5.97
CA ILE A 11 -3.38 -10.95 5.12
C ILE A 11 -4.16 -11.98 5.96
N GLY A 12 -5.24 -12.51 5.39
CA GLY A 12 -6.02 -13.56 6.03
C GLY A 12 -7.15 -13.09 6.93
N VAL A 13 -7.39 -11.77 7.04
CA VAL A 13 -8.53 -11.23 7.81
C VAL A 13 -9.81 -11.07 6.98
N GLY A 14 -9.83 -11.58 5.75
CA GLY A 14 -11.00 -11.46 4.87
C GLY A 14 -11.12 -10.13 4.16
N LYS A 15 -10.04 -9.38 4.05
CA LYS A 15 -10.02 -8.05 3.45
C LYS A 15 -10.48 -8.04 1.99
N SER A 16 -9.98 -8.95 1.16
CA SER A 16 -10.37 -9.04 -0.25
C SER A 16 -11.84 -9.39 -0.41
N THR A 17 -12.36 -10.25 0.45
CA THR A 17 -13.79 -10.60 0.46
C THR A 17 -14.64 -9.37 0.79
N LEU A 18 -14.24 -8.60 1.80
CA LEU A 18 -14.94 -7.37 2.16
C LEU A 18 -14.93 -6.37 1.00
N VAL A 19 -13.79 -6.18 0.35
CA VAL A 19 -13.67 -5.28 -0.79
C VAL A 19 -14.60 -5.72 -1.92
N SER A 20 -14.63 -7.00 -2.24
CA SER A 20 -15.52 -7.55 -3.28
C SER A 20 -16.99 -7.31 -2.96
N MET A 21 -17.40 -7.56 -1.72
CA MET A 21 -18.78 -7.38 -1.29
C MET A 21 -19.21 -5.92 -1.35
N LEU A 22 -18.38 -5.02 -0.84
CA LEU A 22 -18.69 -3.59 -0.83
C LEU A 22 -18.71 -3.03 -2.25
N ALA A 23 -17.77 -3.43 -3.10
CA ALA A 23 -17.72 -2.99 -4.49
C ALA A 23 -18.98 -3.40 -5.23
N LYS A 24 -19.44 -4.64 -5.05
CA LYS A 24 -20.64 -5.15 -5.69
C LYS A 24 -21.90 -4.44 -5.20
N ASN A 25 -22.04 -4.30 -3.88
CA ASN A 25 -23.24 -3.72 -3.28
C ASN A 25 -23.37 -2.21 -3.56
N LEU A 26 -22.24 -1.51 -3.64
CA LEU A 26 -22.20 -0.06 -3.88
C LEU A 26 -21.99 0.30 -5.34
N GLU A 27 -21.77 -0.70 -6.20
CA GLU A 27 -21.45 -0.51 -7.62
C GLU A 27 -20.19 0.35 -7.81
N TRP A 28 -19.20 0.16 -6.91
CA TRP A 28 -17.90 0.83 -6.96
C TRP A 28 -16.87 -0.06 -7.63
N GLN A 29 -15.87 0.57 -8.25
CA GLN A 29 -14.78 -0.17 -8.88
C GLN A 29 -13.78 -0.65 -7.82
N PRO A 30 -13.54 -1.97 -7.70
CA PRO A 30 -12.54 -2.48 -6.77
C PRO A 30 -11.13 -2.40 -7.35
N PHE A 31 -10.16 -2.08 -6.48
CA PHE A 31 -8.73 -2.16 -6.78
C PHE A 31 -8.10 -3.06 -5.74
N PHE A 32 -7.75 -4.26 -6.14
CA PHE A 32 -7.17 -5.25 -5.24
C PHE A 32 -5.67 -5.04 -5.08
N GLU A 33 -5.12 -5.66 -4.04
CA GLU A 33 -3.70 -5.75 -3.83
C GLU A 33 -3.05 -6.38 -5.07
N PRO A 34 -1.94 -5.79 -5.60
CA PRO A 34 -1.33 -6.31 -6.83
C PRO A 34 -0.82 -7.73 -6.61
N GLU A 35 -1.09 -8.60 -7.57
CA GLU A 35 -0.53 -9.95 -7.59
C GLU A 35 0.90 -9.98 -8.13
N THR A 36 1.43 -8.83 -8.51
CA THR A 36 2.78 -8.73 -9.03
C THR A 36 3.78 -9.19 -7.98
N GLU A 37 4.55 -10.19 -8.32
CA GLU A 37 5.56 -10.75 -7.43
C GLU A 37 6.68 -9.74 -7.20
N ASN A 38 6.99 -9.48 -5.94
CA ASN A 38 8.10 -8.62 -5.57
C ASN A 38 9.41 -9.40 -5.76
N PRO A 39 10.30 -8.98 -6.68
CA PRO A 39 11.53 -9.72 -6.96
C PRO A 39 12.51 -9.76 -5.79
N TYR A 40 12.33 -8.90 -4.79
CA TYR A 40 13.19 -8.85 -3.62
C TYR A 40 12.71 -9.77 -2.48
N LEU A 41 11.50 -10.33 -2.56
CA LEU A 41 10.97 -11.12 -1.45
C LEU A 41 11.80 -12.35 -1.09
N PRO A 42 12.30 -13.17 -2.03
CA PRO A 42 13.14 -14.30 -1.66
C PRO A 42 14.39 -13.88 -0.89
N ASP A 43 15.03 -12.80 -1.32
CA ASP A 43 16.21 -12.27 -0.65
C ASP A 43 15.86 -11.65 0.69
N PHE A 44 14.73 -10.95 0.78
CA PHE A 44 14.25 -10.35 2.01
C PHE A 44 13.98 -11.38 3.09
N TYR A 45 13.35 -12.51 2.74
CA TYR A 45 13.11 -13.56 3.73
C TYR A 45 14.39 -14.25 4.21
N ARG A 46 15.44 -14.25 3.40
CA ARG A 46 16.75 -14.79 3.81
C ARG A 46 17.53 -13.80 4.66
N ASP A 47 17.43 -12.51 4.38
CA ASP A 47 18.15 -11.45 5.10
C ASP A 47 17.33 -10.17 5.09
N MET A 48 16.46 -10.02 6.08
CA MET A 48 15.55 -8.88 6.15
C MET A 48 16.29 -7.54 6.21
N LYS A 49 17.39 -7.48 6.96
CA LYS A 49 18.15 -6.22 7.12
C LYS A 49 18.75 -5.75 5.81
N ALA A 50 19.22 -6.67 4.99
CA ALA A 50 19.85 -6.33 3.72
C ALA A 50 18.83 -5.86 2.68
N TRP A 51 17.59 -6.40 2.72
CA TRP A 51 16.64 -6.24 1.63
C TRP A 51 15.33 -5.56 2.02
N ALA A 52 15.18 -5.11 3.27
CA ALA A 52 13.95 -4.46 3.73
C ALA A 52 13.66 -3.19 2.93
N PHE A 53 14.63 -2.32 2.77
CA PHE A 53 14.48 -1.07 2.02
C PHE A 53 14.09 -1.33 0.57
N HIS A 54 14.78 -2.24 -0.10
CA HIS A 54 14.51 -2.59 -1.50
C HIS A 54 13.09 -3.11 -1.68
N SER A 55 12.68 -4.00 -0.80
CA SER A 55 11.34 -4.59 -0.82
C SER A 55 10.26 -3.53 -0.63
N GLN A 56 10.45 -2.61 0.32
CA GLN A 56 9.48 -1.55 0.60
C GLN A 56 9.40 -0.52 -0.52
N VAL A 57 10.52 -0.18 -1.15
CA VAL A 57 10.52 0.73 -2.32
C VAL A 57 9.79 0.10 -3.50
N PHE A 58 9.97 -1.21 -3.71
CA PHE A 58 9.21 -1.91 -4.74
C PHE A 58 7.70 -1.81 -4.49
N PHE A 59 7.26 -2.12 -3.28
CA PHE A 59 5.83 -2.01 -2.94
C PHE A 59 5.32 -0.58 -3.08
N LEU A 60 6.08 0.40 -2.63
CA LEU A 60 5.72 1.80 -2.75
C LEU A 60 5.48 2.18 -4.22
N THR A 61 6.39 1.79 -5.11
CA THR A 61 6.29 2.08 -6.53
C THR A 61 5.01 1.51 -7.13
N HIS A 62 4.70 0.25 -6.82
CA HIS A 62 3.49 -0.41 -7.34
C HIS A 62 2.22 0.18 -6.77
N ARG A 63 2.21 0.52 -5.47
CA ARG A 63 1.06 1.17 -4.83
C ARG A 63 0.78 2.54 -5.43
N LEU A 64 1.82 3.31 -5.71
CA LEU A 64 1.67 4.63 -6.31
C LEU A 64 1.11 4.53 -7.73
N ARG A 65 1.52 3.53 -8.49
CA ARG A 65 0.99 3.29 -9.83
C ARG A 65 -0.51 2.97 -9.79
N ILE A 66 -0.93 2.13 -8.85
CA ILE A 66 -2.34 1.81 -8.67
C ILE A 66 -3.11 3.02 -8.17
N HIS A 67 -2.56 3.76 -7.24
CA HIS A 67 -3.18 4.98 -6.72
C HIS A 67 -3.44 5.99 -7.85
N ARG A 68 -2.51 6.12 -8.79
CA ARG A 68 -2.68 6.97 -9.95
C ARG A 68 -3.86 6.54 -10.82
N ARG A 69 -3.99 5.24 -11.09
CA ARG A 69 -5.13 4.69 -11.84
C ARG A 69 -6.44 4.93 -11.12
N LEU A 70 -6.42 4.79 -9.82
CA LEU A 70 -7.57 4.95 -8.94
C LEU A 70 -8.08 6.41 -8.98
N ILE A 71 -7.18 7.38 -8.95
CA ILE A 71 -7.50 8.80 -9.05
C ILE A 71 -8.13 9.12 -10.41
N ASP A 72 -7.61 8.54 -11.48
CA ASP A 72 -8.08 8.79 -12.83
C ASP A 72 -9.39 8.07 -13.16
N HIS A 73 -9.86 7.17 -12.29
CA HIS A 73 -11.09 6.42 -12.51
C HIS A 73 -12.31 7.34 -12.40
N PRO A 74 -13.26 7.28 -13.34
CA PRO A 74 -14.40 8.22 -13.37
C PRO A 74 -15.44 8.02 -12.29
N THR A 75 -15.49 6.84 -11.65
CA THR A 75 -16.51 6.52 -10.62
C THR A 75 -15.86 6.35 -9.25
N ALA A 76 -16.70 6.12 -8.23
CA ALA A 76 -16.21 5.81 -6.89
C ALA A 76 -15.41 4.51 -6.88
N VAL A 77 -14.41 4.43 -6.02
CA VAL A 77 -13.46 3.32 -5.96
C VAL A 77 -13.28 2.83 -4.54
N ILE A 78 -12.98 1.54 -4.41
CA ILE A 78 -12.62 0.92 -3.15
C ILE A 78 -11.30 0.16 -3.35
N GLN A 79 -10.32 0.40 -2.49
CA GLN A 79 -8.99 -0.17 -2.60
C GLN A 79 -8.69 -1.14 -1.48
N ASP A 80 -8.20 -2.32 -1.84
CA ASP A 80 -7.63 -3.30 -0.92
C ASP A 80 -6.19 -2.90 -0.63
N ARG A 81 -5.94 -2.36 0.56
CA ARG A 81 -4.66 -1.84 1.03
C ARG A 81 -4.19 -0.61 0.23
N SER A 82 -3.72 0.40 0.91
CA SER A 82 -3.26 1.65 0.32
C SER A 82 -1.76 1.85 0.50
N VAL A 83 -1.20 2.85 -0.21
CA VAL A 83 0.17 3.28 -0.01
C VAL A 83 0.41 3.77 1.42
N TYR A 84 -0.61 4.34 2.04
CA TYR A 84 -0.51 4.85 3.41
C TYR A 84 -0.31 3.71 4.41
N GLU A 85 -1.00 2.59 4.22
CA GLU A 85 -0.82 1.41 5.07
C GLU A 85 0.59 0.84 4.95
N ASP A 86 1.13 0.74 3.72
CA ASP A 86 2.49 0.24 3.52
C ASP A 86 3.51 1.11 4.26
N ALA A 87 3.39 2.44 4.19
CA ALA A 87 4.34 3.35 4.82
C ALA A 87 4.13 3.47 6.33
N GLU A 88 2.88 3.67 6.77
CA GLU A 88 2.58 3.97 8.18
C GLU A 88 2.58 2.74 9.07
N VAL A 89 2.38 1.55 8.51
CA VAL A 89 2.33 0.31 9.29
C VAL A 89 3.53 -0.59 8.98
N PHE A 90 3.67 -1.05 7.73
CA PHE A 90 4.65 -2.09 7.41
C PHE A 90 6.10 -1.60 7.46
N ALA A 91 6.43 -0.49 6.82
CA ALA A 91 7.79 0.04 6.85
C ALA A 91 8.19 0.47 8.27
N ARG A 92 7.26 1.08 9.00
CA ARG A 92 7.48 1.49 10.37
C ARG A 92 7.75 0.30 11.29
N ASN A 93 7.03 -0.80 11.12
CA ASN A 93 7.25 -2.01 11.89
C ASN A 93 8.63 -2.62 11.60
N LEU A 94 9.07 -2.63 10.35
CA LEU A 94 10.41 -3.12 10.00
C LEU A 94 11.49 -2.29 10.67
N TYR A 95 11.31 -0.97 10.72
CA TYR A 95 12.23 -0.08 11.43
C TYR A 95 12.23 -0.38 12.94
N ARG A 96 11.06 -0.48 13.56
CA ARG A 96 10.93 -0.75 15.00
C ARG A 96 11.52 -2.10 15.39
N GLN A 97 11.43 -3.09 14.53
CA GLN A 97 12.00 -4.42 14.74
C GLN A 97 13.50 -4.47 14.38
N LYS A 98 14.10 -3.33 14.06
CA LYS A 98 15.50 -3.22 13.66
C LYS A 98 15.85 -4.01 12.39
N GLN A 99 14.86 -4.26 11.54
CA GLN A 99 15.07 -4.89 10.24
C GLN A 99 15.35 -3.88 9.13
N MET A 100 15.17 -2.59 9.41
CA MET A 100 15.51 -1.50 8.51
C MET A 100 16.33 -0.48 9.31
N SER A 101 17.46 -0.01 8.74
CA SER A 101 18.30 0.97 9.41
C SER A 101 17.58 2.32 9.50
N GLU A 102 17.99 3.15 10.45
CA GLU A 102 17.45 4.51 10.58
C GLU A 102 17.67 5.31 9.30
N ARG A 103 18.84 5.21 8.69
CA ARG A 103 19.14 5.90 7.45
C ARG A 103 18.22 5.47 6.31
N ASP A 104 17.99 4.17 6.15
CA ASP A 104 17.12 3.64 5.12
C ASP A 104 15.66 4.02 5.36
N TYR A 105 15.23 3.97 6.61
CA TYR A 105 13.86 4.35 6.98
C TYR A 105 13.62 5.84 6.74
N ASP A 106 14.58 6.70 7.10
CA ASP A 106 14.47 8.13 6.85
C ASP A 106 14.38 8.43 5.35
N THR A 107 15.17 7.75 4.54
CA THR A 107 15.14 7.88 3.08
C THR A 107 13.79 7.41 2.52
N TYR A 108 13.28 6.28 3.01
CA TYR A 108 11.97 5.76 2.61
C TYR A 108 10.86 6.76 2.96
N GLN A 109 10.88 7.31 4.17
CA GLN A 109 9.86 8.27 4.60
C GLN A 109 9.89 9.56 3.78
N GLU A 110 11.07 10.03 3.44
CA GLU A 110 11.21 11.21 2.59
C GLU A 110 10.61 10.96 1.22
N LEU A 111 10.92 9.82 0.62
CA LEU A 111 10.36 9.42 -0.67
C LEU A 111 8.83 9.33 -0.60
N TYR A 112 8.30 8.67 0.42
CA TYR A 112 6.87 8.55 0.64
C TYR A 112 6.20 9.92 0.80
N ARG A 113 6.79 10.80 1.61
CA ARG A 113 6.25 12.13 1.87
C ARG A 113 6.16 12.96 0.58
N VAL A 114 7.23 13.01 -0.18
CA VAL A 114 7.29 13.78 -1.42
C VAL A 114 6.26 13.27 -2.42
N LEU A 115 6.19 11.95 -2.59
CA LEU A 115 5.26 11.36 -3.56
C LEU A 115 3.81 11.49 -3.13
N SER A 116 3.52 11.38 -1.83
CA SER A 116 2.14 11.48 -1.34
C SER A 116 1.57 12.90 -1.39
N GLU A 117 2.42 13.92 -1.50
CA GLU A 117 1.96 15.31 -1.69
C GLU A 117 1.18 15.49 -2.99
N PHE A 118 1.42 14.63 -3.98
CA PHE A 118 0.77 14.70 -5.29
C PHE A 118 -0.48 13.82 -5.39
N LEU A 119 -0.87 13.14 -4.33
CA LEU A 119 -1.94 12.16 -4.36
C LEU A 119 -3.00 12.47 -3.29
N PRO A 120 -4.29 12.51 -3.66
CA PRO A 120 -5.34 12.71 -2.67
C PRO A 120 -5.46 11.48 -1.76
N PRO A 121 -5.70 11.70 -0.45
CA PRO A 121 -5.92 10.60 0.49
C PRO A 121 -7.31 9.98 0.28
N PRO A 122 -7.55 8.77 0.85
CA PRO A 122 -8.88 8.19 0.84
C PRO A 122 -9.85 9.03 1.69
N ASP A 123 -11.13 8.97 1.33
CA ASP A 123 -12.18 9.62 2.11
C ASP A 123 -12.47 8.87 3.41
N LEU A 124 -12.24 7.55 3.40
CA LEU A 124 -12.49 6.68 4.54
C LEU A 124 -11.53 5.49 4.50
N VAL A 125 -11.05 5.08 5.68
CA VAL A 125 -10.29 3.84 5.87
C VAL A 125 -11.08 2.91 6.77
N LEU A 126 -11.33 1.71 6.30
CA LEU A 126 -12.05 0.68 7.05
C LEU A 126 -11.13 -0.39 7.65
#